data_b6b3bdadfa018b6c5b9c03e7a60da611
#
_entry.id   b6b3bdadfa018b6c5b9c03e7a60da611
#
_cell.length_a   1.000
_cell.length_b   1.000
_cell.length_c   1.000
_cell.angle_alpha   90.00
_cell.angle_beta   90.00
_cell.angle_gamma   90.00
#
_symmetry.space_group_name_H-M   'P 1'
#
loop_
_entity.id
_entity.type
_entity.pdbx_description
1 polymer ?
#
loop_
_entity_poly.entity_id
_entity_poly.type
_entity_poly.pdbx_seq_one_letter_code
_entity_poly.pdbx_strand_id
1 'polypeptide(L)'
;STATDKAVFKNIYEASSTYSGLQVEKVLNGRTMEAGEFNFTITPGEDAPAISDGEKSFANANRRGSGEADIMKKLQNLTFTEKNAGKTYTYIVEETQEPPLSGVIYDSKQYVVEITPVDNGDGTMHTVTKIIEGDQETTYDSSAANAGTPTVRFTNSYKAADANPVDITEGFQKVLKGRDWKDGDSFTFTLRALTDGAPMPEKSNVTVSKDPLADGKAPISFGNITFTKAGVYKYEVKENVPQDKAAGMVYDDTPR
;
A
#
# COMPACT_ATOMS: atom_id res chain seq x y z
N SER A 1 -56.74 -63.91 -0.15
CA SER A 1 -56.45 -62.51 0.18
C SER A 1 -55.46 -62.02 -0.83
N THR A 2 -55.97 -61.33 -1.88
CA THR A 2 -55.15 -60.64 -2.86
C THR A 2 -54.63 -59.34 -2.22
N ALA A 3 -53.32 -59.24 -1.98
CA ALA A 3 -52.69 -58.01 -1.66
C ALA A 3 -52.87 -57.05 -2.84
N THR A 4 -53.64 -56.02 -2.73
CA THR A 4 -53.72 -54.94 -3.70
C THR A 4 -52.43 -54.13 -3.59
N ASP A 5 -51.55 -54.30 -4.58
CA ASP A 5 -50.40 -53.45 -4.76
C ASP A 5 -50.91 -52.00 -4.91
N LYS A 6 -50.57 -51.17 -3.93
CA LYS A 6 -50.89 -49.73 -4.00
C LYS A 6 -50.00 -49.08 -5.05
N ALA A 7 -50.61 -48.49 -6.05
CA ALA A 7 -49.87 -47.64 -7.00
C ALA A 7 -49.31 -46.43 -6.23
N VAL A 8 -48.02 -46.17 -6.38
CA VAL A 8 -47.33 -45.03 -5.77
C VAL A 8 -46.84 -44.12 -6.89
N PHE A 9 -47.28 -42.87 -6.88
CA PHE A 9 -46.74 -41.81 -7.74
C PHE A 9 -45.74 -41.04 -6.94
N LYS A 10 -44.53 -40.86 -7.50
CA LYS A 10 -43.42 -40.15 -6.85
C LYS A 10 -42.96 -39.00 -7.72
N ASN A 11 -43.10 -37.77 -7.24
CA ASN A 11 -42.49 -36.59 -7.88
C ASN A 11 -41.22 -36.23 -7.13
N ILE A 12 -40.26 -35.69 -7.87
CA ILE A 12 -39.00 -35.19 -7.34
C ILE A 12 -38.99 -33.69 -7.61
N TYR A 13 -38.65 -32.91 -6.62
CA TYR A 13 -38.36 -31.49 -6.75
C TYR A 13 -36.85 -31.31 -6.69
N GLU A 14 -36.29 -30.50 -7.58
CA GLU A 14 -34.89 -30.15 -7.64
C GLU A 14 -34.74 -28.63 -7.86
N ALA A 15 -33.86 -28.00 -7.11
CA ALA A 15 -33.45 -26.62 -7.28
C ALA A 15 -31.91 -26.50 -7.19
N SER A 16 -31.35 -25.60 -7.93
CA SER A 16 -29.91 -25.36 -7.88
C SER A 16 -29.53 -23.92 -8.21
N SER A 17 -28.38 -23.48 -7.72
CA SER A 17 -27.73 -22.24 -8.11
C SER A 17 -26.22 -22.35 -8.05
N THR A 18 -25.54 -21.52 -8.84
CA THR A 18 -24.10 -21.31 -8.72
C THR A 18 -23.85 -19.96 -8.06
N TYR A 19 -22.98 -19.91 -7.05
CA TYR A 19 -22.64 -18.69 -6.36
C TYR A 19 -21.95 -17.69 -7.30
N SER A 20 -22.38 -16.43 -7.26
CA SER A 20 -21.84 -15.38 -8.13
C SER A 20 -20.40 -14.99 -7.82
N GLY A 21 -19.88 -15.44 -6.67
CA GLY A 21 -18.51 -15.25 -6.25
C GLY A 21 -18.31 -14.14 -5.22
N LEU A 22 -17.12 -14.15 -4.64
CA LEU A 22 -16.58 -13.16 -3.73
C LEU A 22 -15.53 -12.33 -4.47
N GLN A 23 -15.52 -11.03 -4.32
CA GLN A 23 -14.41 -10.17 -4.70
C GLN A 23 -13.43 -10.03 -3.54
N VAL A 24 -12.15 -10.31 -3.80
CA VAL A 24 -11.05 -10.00 -2.88
C VAL A 24 -10.28 -8.85 -3.52
N GLU A 25 -10.28 -7.70 -2.87
CA GLU A 25 -9.57 -6.51 -3.32
C GLU A 25 -8.28 -6.33 -2.55
N LYS A 26 -7.19 -6.07 -3.28
CA LYS A 26 -5.90 -5.68 -2.70
C LYS A 26 -5.51 -4.28 -3.12
N VAL A 27 -5.16 -3.45 -2.14
CA VAL A 27 -4.64 -2.09 -2.32
C VAL A 27 -3.29 -1.97 -1.62
N LEU A 28 -2.31 -1.35 -2.28
CA LEU A 28 -1.06 -0.93 -1.66
C LEU A 28 -0.92 0.59 -1.80
N ASN A 29 -0.80 1.29 -0.68
CA ASN A 29 -0.50 2.72 -0.65
C ASN A 29 1.01 2.94 -0.52
N GLY A 30 1.52 4.01 -1.12
CA GLY A 30 2.92 4.44 -0.97
C GLY A 30 3.87 4.00 -2.08
N ARG A 31 3.58 2.93 -2.81
CA ARG A 31 4.28 2.52 -4.03
C ARG A 31 3.41 1.66 -4.94
N THR A 32 3.92 1.38 -6.12
CA THR A 32 3.34 0.38 -7.03
C THR A 32 3.40 -1.01 -6.38
N MET A 33 2.33 -1.77 -6.56
CA MET A 33 2.20 -3.19 -6.23
C MET A 33 2.51 -4.02 -7.46
N GLU A 34 3.37 -5.02 -7.34
CA GLU A 34 3.66 -5.96 -8.43
C GLU A 34 2.70 -7.17 -8.39
N ALA A 35 2.52 -7.84 -9.54
CA ALA A 35 1.72 -9.06 -9.59
C ALA A 35 2.38 -10.18 -8.77
N GLY A 36 1.58 -10.92 -7.99
CA GLY A 36 2.07 -12.03 -7.17
C GLY A 36 2.79 -11.61 -5.89
N GLU A 37 2.70 -10.35 -5.50
CA GLU A 37 3.45 -9.81 -4.36
C GLU A 37 2.80 -10.09 -3.00
N PHE A 38 1.47 -10.18 -2.95
CA PHE A 38 0.69 -10.40 -1.72
C PHE A 38 -0.11 -11.67 -1.80
N ASN A 39 -0.07 -12.46 -0.73
CA ASN A 39 -0.69 -13.78 -0.67
C ASN A 39 -1.92 -13.78 0.23
N PHE A 40 -2.90 -14.59 -0.14
CA PHE A 40 -4.18 -14.72 0.56
C PHE A 40 -4.55 -16.17 0.72
N THR A 41 -5.33 -16.45 1.77
CA THR A 41 -5.96 -17.75 1.97
C THR A 41 -7.46 -17.61 2.13
N ILE A 42 -8.18 -18.62 1.64
CA ILE A 42 -9.59 -18.85 1.95
C ILE A 42 -9.69 -20.22 2.60
N THR A 43 -10.10 -20.24 3.85
CA THR A 43 -10.25 -21.47 4.64
C THR A 43 -11.73 -21.80 4.79
N PRO A 44 -12.22 -22.92 4.21
CA PRO A 44 -13.59 -23.39 4.43
C PRO A 44 -13.78 -23.83 5.87
N GLY A 45 -14.95 -23.50 6.44
CA GLY A 45 -15.41 -24.09 7.70
C GLY A 45 -15.71 -25.59 7.58
N GLU A 46 -15.96 -26.26 8.69
CA GLU A 46 -16.08 -27.73 8.77
C GLU A 46 -17.12 -28.31 7.81
N ASP A 47 -18.29 -27.68 7.70
CA ASP A 47 -19.40 -28.13 6.86
C ASP A 47 -19.49 -27.40 5.50
N ALA A 48 -18.56 -26.49 5.22
CA ALA A 48 -18.58 -25.71 4.00
C ALA A 48 -18.16 -26.56 2.78
N PRO A 49 -18.78 -26.34 1.60
CA PRO A 49 -18.34 -26.98 0.38
C PRO A 49 -16.85 -26.75 0.14
N ALA A 50 -16.14 -27.84 -0.24
CA ALA A 50 -14.72 -27.79 -0.53
C ALA A 50 -14.44 -26.89 -1.73
N ILE A 51 -13.32 -26.17 -1.69
CA ILE A 51 -12.81 -25.34 -2.76
C ILE A 51 -11.49 -25.88 -3.30
N SER A 52 -11.11 -25.50 -4.50
CA SER A 52 -9.84 -25.93 -5.11
C SER A 52 -8.64 -25.33 -4.38
N ASP A 53 -7.48 -25.97 -4.51
CA ASP A 53 -6.24 -25.45 -3.88
C ASP A 53 -5.87 -24.05 -4.39
N GLY A 54 -6.13 -23.74 -5.67
CA GLY A 54 -5.94 -22.41 -6.24
C GLY A 54 -6.93 -21.35 -5.74
N GLU A 55 -8.01 -21.77 -5.07
CA GLU A 55 -8.89 -20.86 -4.32
C GLU A 55 -8.53 -20.78 -2.84
N LYS A 56 -8.00 -21.87 -2.26
CA LYS A 56 -7.53 -21.85 -0.86
C LYS A 56 -6.32 -20.95 -0.66
N SER A 57 -5.43 -20.87 -1.67
CA SER A 57 -4.23 -20.04 -1.61
C SER A 57 -3.99 -19.37 -2.97
N PHE A 58 -3.84 -18.07 -3.00
CA PHE A 58 -3.64 -17.29 -4.20
C PHE A 58 -2.90 -15.99 -3.91
N ALA A 59 -2.41 -15.33 -4.95
CA ALA A 59 -1.76 -14.03 -4.84
C ALA A 59 -2.56 -12.97 -5.61
N ASN A 60 -2.22 -11.67 -5.39
CA ASN A 60 -2.74 -10.60 -6.23
C ASN A 60 -2.35 -10.84 -7.70
N ALA A 61 -3.30 -10.60 -8.61
CA ALA A 61 -3.16 -11.04 -10.00
C ALA A 61 -2.38 -10.04 -10.86
N ASN A 62 -2.52 -8.74 -10.59
CA ASN A 62 -2.05 -7.70 -11.49
C ASN A 62 -1.17 -6.67 -10.76
N ARG A 63 -0.29 -6.05 -11.55
CA ARG A 63 0.42 -4.84 -11.14
C ARG A 63 -0.56 -3.68 -11.05
N ARG A 64 -0.46 -2.88 -9.97
CA ARG A 64 -1.31 -1.70 -9.73
C ARG A 64 -0.49 -0.53 -9.22
N GLY A 65 -0.88 0.69 -9.60
CA GLY A 65 -0.34 1.91 -9.04
C GLY A 65 -0.68 2.07 -7.55
N SER A 66 0.01 2.99 -6.87
CA SER A 66 -0.29 3.29 -5.46
C SER A 66 -1.74 3.71 -5.28
N GLY A 67 -2.45 3.04 -4.38
CA GLY A 67 -3.86 3.30 -4.07
C GLY A 67 -4.87 2.67 -5.04
N GLU A 68 -4.41 2.02 -6.12
CA GLU A 68 -5.28 1.30 -7.05
C GLU A 68 -5.56 -0.12 -6.55
N ALA A 69 -6.81 -0.57 -6.72
CA ALA A 69 -7.21 -1.91 -6.32
C ALA A 69 -6.89 -2.95 -7.40
N ASP A 70 -6.36 -4.10 -6.98
CA ASP A 70 -6.41 -5.34 -7.74
C ASP A 70 -7.58 -6.18 -7.25
N ILE A 71 -8.45 -6.60 -8.17
CA ILE A 71 -9.70 -7.31 -7.87
C ILE A 71 -9.59 -8.75 -8.34
N MET A 72 -9.68 -9.69 -7.39
CA MET A 72 -9.65 -11.12 -7.63
C MET A 72 -11.02 -11.72 -7.33
N LYS A 73 -11.56 -12.47 -8.29
CA LYS A 73 -12.84 -13.17 -8.10
C LYS A 73 -12.58 -14.57 -7.58
N LYS A 74 -13.26 -14.95 -6.50
CA LYS A 74 -13.12 -16.21 -5.80
C LYS A 74 -14.47 -16.86 -5.53
N LEU A 75 -14.48 -18.15 -5.21
CA LEU A 75 -15.65 -18.93 -4.84
C LEU A 75 -16.73 -19.04 -5.94
N GLN A 76 -16.42 -18.69 -7.20
CA GLN A 76 -17.38 -18.67 -8.31
C GLN A 76 -17.89 -20.05 -8.74
N ASN A 77 -17.22 -21.14 -8.33
CA ASN A 77 -17.58 -22.51 -8.69
C ASN A 77 -18.41 -23.23 -7.62
N LEU A 78 -18.82 -22.54 -6.55
CA LEU A 78 -19.68 -23.12 -5.52
C LEU A 78 -21.08 -23.33 -6.09
N THR A 79 -21.56 -24.57 -6.06
CA THR A 79 -22.92 -24.93 -6.49
C THR A 79 -23.72 -25.41 -5.29
N PHE A 80 -24.92 -24.89 -5.15
CA PHE A 80 -25.86 -25.25 -4.10
C PHE A 80 -27.09 -25.89 -4.71
N THR A 81 -27.66 -26.85 -3.98
CA THR A 81 -28.93 -27.50 -4.33
C THR A 81 -29.94 -27.30 -3.21
N GLU A 82 -31.17 -27.75 -3.40
CA GLU A 82 -32.22 -27.71 -2.39
C GLU A 82 -31.82 -28.34 -1.04
N LYS A 83 -30.82 -29.26 -1.04
CA LYS A 83 -30.27 -29.89 0.16
C LYS A 83 -29.39 -28.94 0.99
N ASN A 84 -28.95 -27.86 0.37
CA ASN A 84 -28.14 -26.82 1.01
C ASN A 84 -29.00 -25.66 1.52
N ALA A 85 -30.28 -25.60 1.15
CA ALA A 85 -31.18 -24.49 1.48
C ALA A 85 -31.26 -24.25 2.99
N GLY A 86 -31.08 -22.98 3.40
CA GLY A 86 -31.16 -22.55 4.79
C GLY A 86 -29.93 -22.90 5.65
N LYS A 87 -28.92 -23.58 5.10
CA LYS A 87 -27.65 -23.83 5.80
C LYS A 87 -26.68 -22.68 5.53
N THR A 88 -25.98 -22.26 6.58
CA THR A 88 -24.93 -21.22 6.46
C THR A 88 -23.58 -21.88 6.38
N TYR A 89 -22.82 -21.54 5.34
CA TYR A 89 -21.46 -22.02 5.09
C TYR A 89 -20.46 -20.91 5.31
N THR A 90 -19.44 -21.16 6.12
CA THR A 90 -18.47 -20.16 6.54
C THR A 90 -17.15 -20.35 5.81
N TYR A 91 -16.55 -19.24 5.35
CA TYR A 91 -15.22 -19.17 4.78
C TYR A 91 -14.45 -18.04 5.48
N ILE A 92 -13.21 -18.30 5.87
CA ILE A 92 -12.33 -17.28 6.47
C ILE A 92 -11.36 -16.80 5.39
N VAL A 93 -11.29 -15.49 5.19
CA VAL A 93 -10.41 -14.85 4.21
C VAL A 93 -9.38 -14.00 4.94
N GLU A 94 -8.11 -14.27 4.66
CA GLU A 94 -6.98 -13.61 5.30
C GLU A 94 -5.89 -13.27 4.28
N GLU A 95 -5.15 -12.19 4.56
CA GLU A 95 -3.87 -11.94 3.91
C GLU A 95 -2.77 -12.65 4.71
N THR A 96 -1.93 -13.41 4.01
CA THR A 96 -0.83 -14.16 4.61
C THR A 96 0.48 -13.82 3.91
N GLN A 97 1.52 -13.44 4.67
CA GLN A 97 2.82 -13.11 4.10
C GLN A 97 3.95 -13.62 4.99
N GLU A 98 4.66 -14.62 4.49
CA GLU A 98 5.83 -15.21 5.14
C GLU A 98 6.94 -15.44 4.10
N PRO A 99 8.11 -14.81 4.22
CA PRO A 99 8.44 -13.73 5.17
C PRO A 99 7.77 -12.39 4.81
N PRO A 100 7.59 -11.47 5.79
CA PRO A 100 7.00 -10.17 5.52
C PRO A 100 7.93 -9.32 4.63
N LEU A 101 7.33 -8.53 3.74
CA LEU A 101 8.08 -7.63 2.85
C LEU A 101 8.58 -6.39 3.62
N SER A 102 9.84 -6.05 3.40
CA SER A 102 10.46 -4.89 4.04
C SER A 102 9.73 -3.60 3.68
N GLY A 103 9.47 -2.77 4.68
CA GLY A 103 8.79 -1.49 4.54
C GLY A 103 7.28 -1.58 4.34
N VAL A 104 6.69 -2.78 4.29
CA VAL A 104 5.23 -2.97 4.18
C VAL A 104 4.61 -3.09 5.58
N ILE A 105 3.60 -2.28 5.82
CA ILE A 105 2.71 -2.38 6.97
C ILE A 105 1.45 -3.09 6.47
N TYR A 106 1.22 -4.29 6.98
CA TYR A 106 0.15 -5.16 6.55
C TYR A 106 -1.18 -4.80 7.20
N ASP A 107 -2.27 -5.01 6.45
CA ASP A 107 -3.62 -5.02 6.98
C ASP A 107 -3.79 -6.30 7.84
N SER A 108 -4.20 -6.12 9.10
CA SER A 108 -4.40 -7.24 10.03
C SER A 108 -5.82 -7.80 10.02
N LYS A 109 -6.62 -7.42 9.04
CA LYS A 109 -8.01 -7.83 8.94
C LYS A 109 -8.13 -9.32 8.64
N GLN A 110 -9.13 -9.92 9.27
CA GLN A 110 -9.67 -11.22 8.93
C GLN A 110 -11.13 -11.06 8.61
N TYR A 111 -11.58 -11.62 7.51
CA TYR A 111 -12.98 -11.60 7.14
C TYR A 111 -13.62 -12.97 7.31
N VAL A 112 -14.79 -13.01 7.94
CA VAL A 112 -15.65 -14.18 7.95
C VAL A 112 -16.74 -13.95 6.90
N VAL A 113 -16.80 -14.85 5.92
CA VAL A 113 -17.78 -14.81 4.84
C VAL A 113 -18.76 -15.96 5.05
N GLU A 114 -20.00 -15.64 5.36
CA GLU A 114 -21.09 -16.59 5.53
C GLU A 114 -21.98 -16.60 4.30
N ILE A 115 -22.18 -17.76 3.69
CA ILE A 115 -23.01 -17.94 2.49
C ILE A 115 -24.19 -18.83 2.86
N THR A 116 -25.41 -18.32 2.70
CA THR A 116 -26.65 -19.05 2.96
C THR A 116 -27.44 -19.16 1.65
N PRO A 117 -27.51 -20.37 1.03
CA PRO A 117 -28.39 -20.63 -0.10
C PRO A 117 -29.86 -20.63 0.34
N VAL A 118 -30.73 -20.04 -0.46
CA VAL A 118 -32.18 -19.95 -0.22
C VAL A 118 -32.92 -20.53 -1.42
N ASP A 119 -33.82 -21.46 -1.18
CA ASP A 119 -34.68 -22.03 -2.22
C ASP A 119 -35.92 -21.13 -2.45
N ASN A 120 -36.14 -20.74 -3.70
CA ASN A 120 -37.25 -19.87 -4.09
C ASN A 120 -38.58 -20.63 -4.23
N GLY A 121 -38.55 -21.97 -4.21
CA GLY A 121 -39.73 -22.82 -4.34
C GLY A 121 -40.23 -23.00 -5.79
N ASP A 122 -39.49 -22.52 -6.77
CA ASP A 122 -39.84 -22.54 -8.20
C ASP A 122 -38.75 -23.26 -9.06
N GLY A 123 -37.87 -24.02 -8.42
CA GLY A 123 -36.71 -24.67 -9.07
C GLY A 123 -35.48 -23.79 -9.14
N THR A 124 -35.56 -22.54 -8.71
CA THR A 124 -34.41 -21.62 -8.62
C THR A 124 -33.99 -21.39 -7.17
N MET A 125 -32.75 -20.92 -7.01
CA MET A 125 -32.21 -20.55 -5.71
C MET A 125 -31.48 -19.20 -5.80
N HIS A 126 -31.38 -18.50 -4.69
CA HIS A 126 -30.50 -17.36 -4.54
C HIS A 126 -29.58 -17.56 -3.33
N THR A 127 -28.64 -16.65 -3.12
CA THR A 127 -27.69 -16.69 -2.00
C THR A 127 -27.73 -15.39 -1.21
N VAL A 128 -27.72 -15.50 0.11
CA VAL A 128 -27.47 -14.39 1.01
C VAL A 128 -26.03 -14.54 1.53
N THR A 129 -25.18 -13.53 1.26
CA THR A 129 -23.79 -13.50 1.72
C THR A 129 -23.66 -12.45 2.80
N LYS A 130 -23.16 -12.83 3.98
CA LYS A 130 -22.78 -11.92 5.04
C LYS A 130 -21.28 -11.86 5.15
N ILE A 131 -20.72 -10.66 5.16
CA ILE A 131 -19.28 -10.41 5.40
C ILE A 131 -19.16 -9.77 6.77
N ILE A 132 -18.33 -10.36 7.62
CA ILE A 132 -18.06 -9.92 8.98
C ILE A 132 -16.60 -9.52 9.09
N GLU A 133 -16.35 -8.27 9.51
CA GLU A 133 -15.06 -7.70 9.82
C GLU A 133 -15.10 -7.15 11.25
N GLY A 134 -14.55 -7.88 12.21
CA GLY A 134 -14.70 -7.54 13.63
C GLY A 134 -16.16 -7.47 14.06
N ASP A 135 -16.61 -6.29 14.50
CA ASP A 135 -18.00 -6.03 14.89
C ASP A 135 -18.88 -5.50 13.75
N GLN A 136 -18.32 -5.36 12.55
CA GLN A 136 -19.07 -4.84 11.38
C GLN A 136 -19.58 -5.98 10.52
N GLU A 137 -20.84 -5.89 10.11
CA GLU A 137 -21.48 -6.86 9.23
C GLU A 137 -22.06 -6.15 8.00
N THR A 138 -21.87 -6.76 6.83
CA THR A 138 -22.49 -6.32 5.57
C THR A 138 -23.14 -7.51 4.90
N THR A 139 -24.41 -7.35 4.51
CA THR A 139 -25.21 -8.42 3.88
C THR A 139 -25.47 -8.10 2.42
N TYR A 140 -25.32 -9.12 1.56
CA TYR A 140 -25.59 -9.10 0.13
C TYR A 140 -26.60 -10.20 -0.18
N ASP A 141 -27.77 -9.81 -0.67
CA ASP A 141 -28.82 -10.74 -1.11
C ASP A 141 -28.85 -10.74 -2.64
N SER A 142 -28.48 -11.85 -3.26
CA SER A 142 -28.40 -11.96 -4.72
C SER A 142 -29.76 -11.92 -5.42
N SER A 143 -30.87 -11.98 -4.70
CA SER A 143 -32.23 -11.81 -5.24
C SER A 143 -32.64 -10.34 -5.34
N ALA A 144 -31.96 -9.44 -4.64
CA ALA A 144 -32.28 -8.02 -4.65
C ALA A 144 -31.93 -7.37 -6.00
N ALA A 145 -32.79 -6.46 -6.48
CA ALA A 145 -32.58 -5.78 -7.77
C ALA A 145 -31.26 -4.98 -7.86
N ASN A 146 -30.75 -4.54 -6.73
CA ASN A 146 -29.46 -3.82 -6.60
C ASN A 146 -28.50 -4.59 -5.68
N ALA A 147 -28.48 -5.92 -5.77
CA ALA A 147 -27.53 -6.74 -5.06
C ALA A 147 -26.11 -6.29 -5.44
N GLY A 148 -25.36 -5.77 -4.49
CA GLY A 148 -23.94 -5.50 -4.67
C GLY A 148 -23.16 -6.80 -4.83
N THR A 149 -21.90 -6.70 -5.17
CA THR A 149 -20.99 -7.85 -5.16
C THR A 149 -20.36 -7.99 -3.78
N PRO A 150 -20.45 -9.18 -3.15
CA PRO A 150 -19.74 -9.44 -1.89
C PRO A 150 -18.25 -9.15 -2.06
N THR A 151 -17.73 -8.24 -1.25
CA THR A 151 -16.35 -7.73 -1.41
C THR A 151 -15.64 -7.63 -0.06
N VAL A 152 -14.46 -8.21 0.02
CA VAL A 152 -13.49 -8.02 1.12
C VAL A 152 -12.30 -7.22 0.60
N ARG A 153 -11.74 -6.32 1.44
CA ARG A 153 -10.65 -5.43 1.01
C ARG A 153 -9.51 -5.42 2.02
N PHE A 154 -8.32 -5.70 1.53
CA PHE A 154 -7.05 -5.60 2.27
C PHE A 154 -6.26 -4.39 1.77
N THR A 155 -5.89 -3.51 2.69
CA THR A 155 -5.15 -2.29 2.36
C THR A 155 -3.84 -2.24 3.13
N ASN A 156 -2.73 -2.46 2.44
CA ASN A 156 -1.40 -2.28 3.00
C ASN A 156 -0.85 -0.90 2.70
N SER A 157 0.12 -0.46 3.50
CA SER A 157 0.89 0.74 3.21
C SER A 157 2.37 0.43 3.16
N TYR A 158 3.07 1.10 2.25
CA TYR A 158 4.52 1.02 2.13
C TYR A 158 5.16 2.31 2.60
N LYS A 159 6.14 2.17 3.46
CA LYS A 159 7.03 3.26 3.87
C LYS A 159 8.46 2.79 3.67
N ALA A 160 9.20 3.46 2.77
CA ALA A 160 10.64 3.22 2.65
C ALA A 160 11.31 3.54 3.99
N ALA A 161 12.35 2.79 4.34
CA ALA A 161 13.22 3.19 5.42
C ALA A 161 13.82 4.55 5.11
N ASP A 162 13.98 5.39 6.13
CA ASP A 162 14.65 6.67 5.98
C ASP A 162 16.09 6.42 5.51
N ALA A 163 16.55 7.19 4.54
CA ALA A 163 17.95 7.13 4.12
C ALA A 163 18.85 7.59 5.28
N ASN A 164 20.07 7.06 5.33
CA ASN A 164 21.07 7.59 6.25
C ASN A 164 21.23 9.08 6.01
N PRO A 165 21.34 9.90 7.07
CA PRO A 165 21.58 11.32 6.93
C PRO A 165 22.83 11.59 6.11
N VAL A 166 22.76 12.53 5.16
CA VAL A 166 23.85 12.86 4.26
C VAL A 166 24.03 14.38 4.18
N ASP A 167 25.28 14.85 4.23
CA ASP A 167 25.63 16.23 3.90
C ASP A 167 25.81 16.34 2.37
N ILE A 168 24.83 16.96 1.70
CA ILE A 168 24.87 17.16 0.24
C ILE A 168 25.92 18.20 -0.18
N THR A 169 26.51 18.90 0.77
CA THR A 169 27.57 19.91 0.54
C THR A 169 28.95 19.43 0.98
N GLU A 170 29.10 18.12 1.24
CA GLU A 170 30.40 17.52 1.50
C GLU A 170 31.40 17.86 0.37
N GLY A 171 32.55 18.39 0.75
CA GLY A 171 33.56 18.84 -0.19
C GLY A 171 33.42 20.26 -0.74
N PHE A 172 32.31 20.96 -0.41
CA PHE A 172 32.19 22.39 -0.76
C PHE A 172 33.16 23.23 0.06
N GLN A 173 33.82 24.20 -0.58
CA GLN A 173 34.85 24.99 0.03
C GLN A 173 34.82 26.44 -0.44
N LYS A 174 35.08 27.37 0.47
CA LYS A 174 35.44 28.77 0.09
C LYS A 174 36.94 28.90 -0.06
N VAL A 175 37.34 29.39 -1.22
CA VAL A 175 38.71 29.72 -1.52
C VAL A 175 38.87 31.24 -1.63
N LEU A 176 39.84 31.82 -0.94
CA LEU A 176 40.21 33.21 -1.11
C LEU A 176 41.52 33.28 -1.94
N LYS A 177 41.49 34.02 -3.01
CA LYS A 177 42.65 34.21 -3.90
C LYS A 177 43.16 35.65 -3.84
N GLY A 178 44.44 35.85 -4.09
CA GLY A 178 45.07 37.17 -4.16
C GLY A 178 45.62 37.68 -2.84
N ARG A 179 45.25 37.13 -1.72
CA ARG A 179 45.81 37.33 -0.39
C ARG A 179 45.43 36.20 0.54
N ASP A 180 46.13 36.12 1.65
CA ASP A 180 45.80 35.20 2.74
C ASP A 180 44.54 35.66 3.52
N TRP A 181 43.90 34.69 4.16
CA TRP A 181 42.81 34.96 5.10
C TRP A 181 43.25 35.79 6.29
N LYS A 182 42.45 36.76 6.68
CA LYS A 182 42.69 37.63 7.85
C LYS A 182 41.62 37.43 8.90
N ASP A 183 41.94 37.82 10.12
CA ASP A 183 40.92 37.92 11.18
C ASP A 183 39.82 38.88 10.74
N GLY A 184 38.56 38.45 10.92
CA GLY A 184 37.38 39.20 10.48
C GLY A 184 36.92 38.90 9.06
N ASP A 185 37.65 38.15 8.25
CA ASP A 185 37.11 37.66 6.99
C ASP A 185 35.98 36.67 7.27
N SER A 186 34.82 36.94 6.64
CA SER A 186 33.65 36.05 6.76
C SER A 186 32.85 36.06 5.45
N PHE A 187 32.35 34.88 5.08
CA PHE A 187 31.56 34.69 3.88
C PHE A 187 30.32 33.83 4.23
N THR A 188 29.16 34.31 3.88
CA THR A 188 27.88 33.63 4.19
C THR A 188 27.34 32.96 2.94
N PHE A 189 26.82 31.74 3.12
CA PHE A 189 26.23 30.94 2.06
C PHE A 189 24.81 30.59 2.45
N THR A 190 23.93 30.52 1.46
CA THR A 190 22.55 30.08 1.61
C THR A 190 22.31 28.82 0.77
N LEU A 191 21.72 27.81 1.39
CA LEU A 191 21.16 26.63 0.74
C LEU A 191 19.66 26.80 0.58
N ARG A 192 19.14 26.57 -0.62
CA ARG A 192 17.70 26.48 -0.86
C ARG A 192 17.32 25.25 -1.64
N ALA A 193 16.15 24.71 -1.39
CA ALA A 193 15.56 23.67 -2.20
C ALA A 193 15.01 24.27 -3.50
N LEU A 194 15.27 23.60 -4.63
CA LEU A 194 14.66 23.86 -5.93
C LEU A 194 13.51 22.90 -6.23
N THR A 195 13.49 21.75 -5.53
CA THR A 195 12.38 20.80 -5.60
C THR A 195 11.40 21.14 -4.48
N ASP A 196 10.13 21.31 -4.82
CA ASP A 196 9.08 21.59 -3.85
C ASP A 196 8.93 20.45 -2.83
N GLY A 197 8.85 20.82 -1.54
CA GLY A 197 8.77 19.86 -0.44
C GLY A 197 10.05 19.04 -0.19
N ALA A 198 11.19 19.39 -0.79
CA ALA A 198 12.46 18.72 -0.50
C ALA A 198 12.88 18.94 0.97
N PRO A 199 13.38 17.91 1.67
CA PRO A 199 13.84 18.05 3.04
C PRO A 199 15.06 18.97 3.08
N MET A 200 15.15 19.76 4.17
CA MET A 200 16.23 20.71 4.39
C MET A 200 17.06 20.32 5.62
N PRO A 201 18.34 20.69 5.69
CA PRO A 201 19.11 20.55 6.92
C PRO A 201 18.61 21.56 7.97
N GLU A 202 19.05 21.39 9.21
CA GLU A 202 18.66 22.30 10.31
C GLU A 202 19.02 23.75 10.01
N LYS A 203 20.15 23.97 9.33
CA LYS A 203 20.64 25.31 8.95
C LYS A 203 20.60 25.47 7.44
N SER A 204 19.92 26.49 6.95
CA SER A 204 19.90 26.89 5.55
C SER A 204 20.87 28.04 5.23
N ASN A 205 21.51 28.63 6.27
CA ASN A 205 22.56 29.63 6.12
C ASN A 205 23.74 29.25 6.97
N VAL A 206 24.94 29.35 6.39
CA VAL A 206 26.21 29.10 7.10
C VAL A 206 27.20 30.21 6.77
N THR A 207 28.00 30.58 7.76
CA THR A 207 29.08 31.55 7.61
C THR A 207 30.39 30.84 7.85
N VAL A 208 31.32 31.00 6.93
CA VAL A 208 32.71 30.51 7.05
C VAL A 208 33.66 31.66 7.28
N SER A 209 34.69 31.40 8.06
CA SER A 209 35.74 32.37 8.41
C SER A 209 37.11 31.75 8.30
N LYS A 210 38.14 32.48 8.74
CA LYS A 210 39.52 32.01 8.75
C LYS A 210 39.71 30.69 9.53
N ASP A 211 38.92 30.43 10.53
CA ASP A 211 39.00 29.22 11.34
C ASP A 211 37.66 28.44 11.28
N PRO A 212 37.68 27.12 11.01
CA PRO A 212 38.86 26.32 10.63
C PRO A 212 39.16 26.38 9.12
N LEU A 213 40.46 26.46 8.76
CA LEU A 213 40.89 26.26 7.38
C LEU A 213 41.54 24.87 7.20
N ALA A 214 41.24 24.22 6.08
CA ALA A 214 41.92 23.03 5.60
C ALA A 214 42.66 23.39 4.31
N ASP A 215 43.99 23.32 4.30
CA ASP A 215 44.84 23.70 3.17
C ASP A 215 44.54 25.12 2.63
N GLY A 216 44.31 26.08 3.52
CA GLY A 216 43.96 27.47 3.18
C GLY A 216 42.54 27.67 2.63
N LYS A 217 41.68 26.69 2.73
CA LYS A 217 40.26 26.71 2.26
C LYS A 217 39.34 26.53 3.42
N ALA A 218 38.26 27.28 3.45
CA ALA A 218 37.23 27.13 4.47
C ALA A 218 36.13 26.12 4.00
N PRO A 219 35.92 25.02 4.74
CA PRO A 219 34.86 24.07 4.40
C PRO A 219 33.49 24.71 4.57
N ILE A 220 32.56 24.38 3.65
CA ILE A 220 31.15 24.79 3.72
C ILE A 220 30.33 23.54 3.97
N SER A 221 29.59 23.48 5.08
CA SER A 221 28.68 22.41 5.40
C SER A 221 27.40 22.97 6.00
N PHE A 222 26.27 22.61 5.45
CA PHE A 222 24.95 22.93 5.98
C PHE A 222 24.46 21.86 6.95
N GLY A 223 25.20 20.75 7.08
CA GLY A 223 24.84 19.59 7.89
C GLY A 223 24.01 18.56 7.11
N ASN A 224 23.59 17.56 7.85
CA ASN A 224 22.93 16.40 7.26
C ASN A 224 21.46 16.64 6.93
N ILE A 225 21.01 16.02 5.84
CA ILE A 225 19.62 15.90 5.43
C ILE A 225 19.22 14.44 5.51
N THR A 226 18.02 14.16 6.07
CA THR A 226 17.40 12.83 6.06
C THR A 226 16.30 12.80 5.01
N PHE A 227 16.44 11.89 4.02
CA PHE A 227 15.43 11.69 2.99
C PHE A 227 14.48 10.56 3.40
N THR A 228 13.18 10.87 3.47
CA THR A 228 12.13 9.93 3.91
C THR A 228 11.28 9.39 2.75
N LYS A 229 11.52 9.89 1.53
CA LYS A 229 10.85 9.45 0.31
C LYS A 229 11.86 9.32 -0.82
N ALA A 230 11.70 8.29 -1.65
CA ALA A 230 12.46 8.17 -2.89
C ALA A 230 12.08 9.30 -3.85
N GLY A 231 13.07 9.87 -4.53
CA GLY A 231 12.87 10.96 -5.47
C GLY A 231 14.18 11.59 -5.94
N VAL A 232 14.07 12.58 -6.82
CA VAL A 232 15.17 13.43 -7.24
C VAL A 232 14.96 14.80 -6.61
N TYR A 233 15.87 15.20 -5.75
CA TYR A 233 15.83 16.47 -5.04
C TYR A 233 16.95 17.37 -5.56
N LYS A 234 16.60 18.59 -5.92
CA LYS A 234 17.53 19.60 -6.42
C LYS A 234 17.65 20.73 -5.40
N TYR A 235 18.88 21.17 -5.19
CA TYR A 235 19.21 22.26 -4.29
C TYR A 235 20.11 23.27 -4.99
N GLU A 236 20.20 24.46 -4.44
CA GLU A 236 21.10 25.53 -4.87
C GLU A 236 21.85 26.06 -3.66
N VAL A 237 23.15 26.19 -3.78
CA VAL A 237 24.00 26.91 -2.82
C VAL A 237 24.50 28.17 -3.47
N LYS A 238 24.36 29.30 -2.77
CA LYS A 238 24.82 30.59 -3.26
C LYS A 238 25.57 31.35 -2.16
N GLU A 239 26.69 32.01 -2.55
CA GLU A 239 27.36 32.98 -1.70
C GLU A 239 26.52 34.26 -1.59
N ASN A 240 26.31 34.74 -0.39
CA ASN A 240 25.59 35.99 -0.16
C ASN A 240 26.58 37.15 -0.32
N VAL A 241 26.39 37.96 -1.33
CA VAL A 241 27.20 39.18 -1.51
C VAL A 241 26.72 40.22 -0.51
N PRO A 242 27.56 40.68 0.45
CA PRO A 242 27.17 41.69 1.38
C PRO A 242 26.89 43.04 0.70
N GLN A 243 25.98 43.82 1.28
CA GLN A 243 25.66 45.15 0.78
C GLN A 243 26.91 46.06 0.86
N ASP A 244 27.60 46.00 2.01
CA ASP A 244 28.90 46.69 2.24
C ASP A 244 30.03 45.74 1.90
N LYS A 245 30.50 45.78 0.65
CA LYS A 245 31.58 44.94 0.18
C LYS A 245 32.91 45.35 0.80
N ALA A 246 33.72 44.37 1.22
CA ALA A 246 35.08 44.64 1.65
C ALA A 246 35.90 45.24 0.48
N ALA A 247 36.72 46.24 0.77
CA ALA A 247 37.51 46.94 -0.25
C ALA A 247 38.47 45.94 -0.96
N GLY A 248 38.47 45.94 -2.31
CA GLY A 248 39.25 45.02 -3.12
C GLY A 248 38.72 43.60 -3.21
N MET A 249 37.56 43.26 -2.59
CA MET A 249 36.96 41.94 -2.64
C MET A 249 36.01 41.80 -3.83
N VAL A 250 36.20 40.77 -4.63
CA VAL A 250 35.26 40.33 -5.66
C VAL A 250 34.59 39.03 -5.16
N TYR A 251 33.30 39.04 -5.02
CA TYR A 251 32.52 37.90 -4.53
C TYR A 251 32.05 37.03 -5.70
N ASP A 252 32.06 35.71 -5.50
CA ASP A 252 31.49 34.75 -6.46
C ASP A 252 30.01 34.52 -6.13
N ASP A 253 29.14 35.16 -6.89
CA ASP A 253 27.67 35.04 -6.71
C ASP A 253 27.04 33.99 -7.62
N THR A 254 27.84 33.15 -8.28
CA THR A 254 27.38 32.07 -9.14
C THR A 254 26.77 30.95 -8.31
N PRO A 255 25.50 30.61 -8.53
CA PRO A 255 24.88 29.45 -7.84
C PRO A 255 25.55 28.13 -8.23
N ARG A 256 25.57 27.24 -7.31
CA ARG A 256 26.06 25.86 -7.51
C ARG A 256 24.95 24.87 -7.21
#